data_d8db9f85ca0e5eea641c860648efbdbd
#
_entry.id   d8db9f85ca0e5eea641c860648efbdbd
#
_cell.length_a   1.000
_cell.length_b   1.000
_cell.length_c   1.000
_cell.angle_alpha   90.00
_cell.angle_beta   90.00
_cell.angle_gamma   90.00
#
_symmetry.space_group_name_H-M   'P 1'
#
loop_
_entity.id
_entity.type
_entity.pdbx_description
1 polymer ?
#
loop_
_entity_poly.entity_id
_entity_poly.type
_entity_poly.pdbx_seq_one_letter_code
_entity_poly.pdbx_strand_id
1 'polypeptide(L)'
;MIHDKRYVNFVEEQAIQSGVTPRIYVRSEHLGETNGTYGMAVDEQTGLLYSTHPAKRIDLFAPDGIREGVSPKRTGQLAYKNVPYDLDFYEGRLFVSSDGTEKFCEVNPRTGEIMKDHTTVGGITLQAPEKFCIRRHTLFITDRVKNGTCVYAIPMSELK
;
A
#
# COMPACT_ATOMS: atom_id res chain seq x y z
N MET A 1 -0.16 -8.13 9.17
CA MET A 1 -0.51 -8.81 7.90
C MET A 1 0.57 -9.83 7.61
N ILE A 2 0.22 -11.10 7.49
CA ILE A 2 1.15 -12.17 7.09
C ILE A 2 0.98 -12.35 5.59
N HIS A 3 2.01 -12.06 4.83
CA HIS A 3 1.99 -12.16 3.37
C HIS A 3 2.66 -13.49 2.96
N ASP A 4 1.86 -14.44 2.55
CA ASP A 4 2.30 -15.56 1.70
C ASP A 4 2.07 -15.15 0.24
N LYS A 5 2.98 -15.49 -0.66
CA LYS A 5 2.89 -15.18 -2.10
C LYS A 5 1.57 -15.63 -2.77
N ARG A 6 0.78 -16.48 -2.12
CA ARG A 6 -0.46 -17.08 -2.63
C ARG A 6 -1.73 -16.58 -1.95
N TYR A 7 -1.62 -15.81 -0.84
CA TYR A 7 -2.78 -15.49 -0.02
C TYR A 7 -2.71 -14.07 0.51
N VAL A 8 -3.85 -13.41 0.52
CA VAL A 8 -4.09 -12.20 1.30
C VAL A 8 -4.82 -12.62 2.57
N ASN A 9 -4.18 -12.43 3.71
CA ASN A 9 -4.76 -12.77 4.99
C ASN A 9 -5.32 -11.51 5.64
N PHE A 10 -6.62 -11.49 5.85
CA PHE A 10 -7.27 -10.48 6.67
C PHE A 10 -7.37 -11.02 8.10
N VAL A 11 -6.88 -10.25 9.05
CA VAL A 11 -6.95 -10.59 10.46
C VAL A 11 -7.77 -9.52 11.16
N GLU A 12 -8.91 -9.91 11.69
CA GLU A 12 -9.71 -9.03 12.53
C GLU A 12 -8.95 -8.69 13.81
N GLU A 13 -9.05 -7.47 14.28
CA GLU A 13 -8.37 -7.01 15.50
C GLU A 13 -8.75 -7.88 16.72
N GLN A 14 -9.98 -8.29 16.83
CA GLN A 14 -10.45 -9.22 17.87
C GLN A 14 -9.80 -10.61 17.77
N ALA A 15 -9.53 -11.10 16.55
CA ALA A 15 -8.85 -12.36 16.35
C ALA A 15 -7.39 -12.32 16.80
N ILE A 16 -6.71 -11.20 16.61
CA ILE A 16 -5.33 -10.99 17.12
C ILE A 16 -5.32 -11.05 18.64
N GLN A 17 -6.28 -10.38 19.31
CA GLN A 17 -6.37 -10.34 20.76
C GLN A 17 -6.77 -11.69 21.38
N SER A 18 -7.59 -12.48 20.68
CA SER A 18 -8.08 -13.77 21.17
C SER A 18 -7.19 -14.97 20.82
N GLY A 19 -6.11 -14.77 20.06
CA GLY A 19 -5.21 -15.85 19.62
C GLY A 19 -5.83 -16.80 18.60
N VAL A 20 -6.90 -16.39 17.94
CA VAL A 20 -7.56 -17.20 16.89
C VAL A 20 -6.67 -17.23 15.63
N THR A 21 -6.58 -18.39 14.99
CA THR A 21 -5.85 -18.54 13.73
C THR A 21 -6.46 -17.65 12.66
N PRO A 22 -5.65 -16.82 11.96
CA PRO A 22 -6.12 -15.99 10.85
C PRO A 22 -6.82 -16.82 9.79
N ARG A 23 -7.94 -16.34 9.29
CA ARG A 23 -8.64 -16.97 8.17
C ARG A 23 -8.13 -16.44 6.85
N ILE A 24 -8.02 -17.30 5.85
CA ILE A 24 -7.69 -16.92 4.49
C ILE A 24 -8.99 -16.54 3.79
N TYR A 25 -9.17 -15.26 3.47
CA TYR A 25 -10.36 -14.79 2.77
C TYR A 25 -10.25 -14.93 1.25
N VAL A 26 -9.06 -14.71 0.71
CA VAL A 26 -8.84 -14.67 -0.74
C VAL A 26 -7.48 -15.23 -1.12
N ARG A 27 -7.46 -16.02 -2.18
CA ARG A 27 -6.21 -16.41 -2.85
C ARG A 27 -5.85 -15.37 -3.91
N SER A 28 -4.57 -15.11 -4.12
CA SER A 28 -4.10 -14.16 -5.14
C SER A 28 -4.58 -14.52 -6.56
N GLU A 29 -4.76 -15.80 -6.85
CA GLU A 29 -5.34 -16.30 -8.09
C GLU A 29 -6.78 -15.81 -8.33
N HIS A 30 -7.53 -15.53 -7.27
CA HIS A 30 -8.89 -14.98 -7.36
C HIS A 30 -8.89 -13.46 -7.62
N LEU A 31 -7.77 -12.78 -7.43
CA LEU A 31 -7.58 -11.38 -7.85
C LEU A 31 -7.28 -11.27 -9.35
N GLY A 32 -7.28 -12.42 -10.06
CA GLY A 32 -7.17 -12.49 -11.51
C GLY A 32 -5.77 -12.40 -12.06
N GLU A 33 -4.73 -12.51 -11.22
CA GLU A 33 -3.34 -12.42 -11.69
C GLU A 33 -2.34 -13.14 -10.79
N THR A 34 -1.32 -13.71 -11.42
CA THR A 34 -0.30 -14.55 -10.80
C THR A 34 0.83 -13.78 -10.10
N ASN A 35 0.89 -12.46 -10.22
CA ASN A 35 2.07 -11.66 -9.88
C ASN A 35 2.01 -10.93 -8.52
N GLY A 36 1.04 -11.24 -7.70
CA GLY A 36 1.05 -10.80 -6.29
C GLY A 36 0.83 -9.31 -6.06
N THR A 37 0.36 -9.02 -4.88
CA THR A 37 0.18 -7.69 -4.31
C THR A 37 1.35 -7.37 -3.41
N TYR A 38 1.94 -6.17 -3.54
CA TYR A 38 3.06 -5.76 -2.69
C TYR A 38 2.64 -4.95 -1.47
N GLY A 39 1.60 -4.12 -1.59
CA GLY A 39 1.08 -3.27 -0.54
C GLY A 39 -0.44 -3.13 -0.58
N MET A 40 -1.03 -2.85 0.56
CA MET A 40 -2.47 -2.63 0.70
C MET A 40 -2.76 -1.60 1.77
N ALA A 41 -3.76 -0.74 1.53
CA ALA A 41 -4.31 0.17 2.53
C ALA A 41 -5.82 0.32 2.37
N VAL A 42 -6.47 0.71 3.44
CA VAL A 42 -7.90 1.01 3.46
C VAL A 42 -8.08 2.52 3.54
N ASP A 43 -8.89 3.06 2.67
CA ASP A 43 -9.42 4.40 2.84
C ASP A 43 -10.52 4.38 3.89
N GLU A 44 -10.25 4.90 5.08
CA GLU A 44 -11.19 4.91 6.21
C GLU A 44 -12.48 5.71 5.92
N GLN A 45 -12.44 6.65 4.97
CA GLN A 45 -13.61 7.47 4.62
C GLN A 45 -14.60 6.71 3.74
N THR A 46 -14.10 5.90 2.81
CA THR A 46 -14.92 5.15 1.85
C THR A 46 -15.03 3.66 2.17
N GLY A 47 -14.13 3.15 3.00
CA GLY A 47 -13.97 1.72 3.28
C GLY A 47 -13.36 0.93 2.12
N LEU A 48 -12.97 1.57 1.02
CA LEU A 48 -12.33 0.90 -0.11
C LEU A 48 -10.93 0.41 0.26
N LEU A 49 -10.63 -0.83 -0.13
CA LEU A 49 -9.31 -1.39 -0.09
C LEU A 49 -8.58 -1.05 -1.39
N TYR A 50 -7.40 -0.48 -1.27
CA TYR A 50 -6.45 -0.23 -2.35
C TYR A 50 -5.33 -1.26 -2.28
N SER A 51 -4.92 -1.79 -3.44
CA SER A 51 -3.90 -2.81 -3.54
C SER A 51 -2.95 -2.51 -4.69
N THR A 52 -1.65 -2.46 -4.42
CA THR A 52 -0.64 -2.26 -5.47
C THR A 52 -0.54 -3.48 -6.38
N HIS A 53 -0.28 -3.24 -7.67
CA HIS A 53 -0.14 -4.29 -8.66
C HIS A 53 1.08 -4.03 -9.58
N PRO A 54 1.92 -5.06 -9.88
CA PRO A 54 3.14 -4.88 -10.70
C PRO A 54 2.87 -4.41 -12.14
N ALA A 55 1.67 -4.55 -12.65
CA ALA A 55 1.29 -4.01 -13.97
C ALA A 55 1.02 -2.49 -13.97
N LYS A 56 1.71 -1.73 -13.12
CA LYS A 56 1.61 -0.27 -13.02
C LYS A 56 0.19 0.22 -12.78
N ARG A 57 -0.46 -0.36 -11.79
CA ARG A 57 -1.81 0.03 -11.37
C ARG A 57 -2.03 -0.18 -9.88
N ILE A 58 -3.10 0.42 -9.39
CA ILE A 58 -3.64 0.20 -8.05
C ILE A 58 -5.06 -0.33 -8.24
N ASP A 59 -5.32 -1.53 -7.73
CA ASP A 59 -6.64 -2.16 -7.78
C ASP A 59 -7.48 -1.75 -6.58
N LEU A 60 -8.79 -1.54 -6.78
CA LEU A 60 -9.74 -1.14 -5.77
C LEU A 60 -10.77 -2.24 -5.53
N PHE A 61 -11.08 -2.49 -4.25
CA PHE A 61 -12.05 -3.49 -3.84
C PHE A 61 -13.05 -2.91 -2.84
N ALA A 62 -14.32 -3.27 -2.99
CA ALA A 62 -15.34 -2.85 -2.05
C ALA A 62 -15.23 -3.62 -0.72
N PRO A 63 -15.49 -2.98 0.42
CA PRO A 63 -15.38 -3.61 1.74
C PRO A 63 -16.35 -4.78 1.94
N ASP A 64 -17.55 -4.68 1.39
CA ASP A 64 -18.60 -5.70 1.43
C ASP A 64 -18.31 -6.92 0.54
N GLY A 65 -17.35 -6.80 -0.38
CA GLY A 65 -16.88 -7.89 -1.25
C GLY A 65 -15.88 -8.83 -0.58
N ILE A 66 -15.36 -8.48 0.60
CA ILE A 66 -14.32 -9.27 1.28
C ILE A 66 -14.98 -10.19 2.29
N ARG A 67 -15.38 -11.40 1.86
CA ARG A 67 -15.98 -12.43 2.71
C ARG A 67 -15.23 -13.74 2.56
N GLU A 68 -15.28 -14.57 3.61
CA GLU A 68 -14.66 -15.90 3.58
C GLU A 68 -15.22 -16.74 2.42
N GLY A 69 -14.33 -17.28 1.59
CA GLY A 69 -14.68 -18.13 0.45
C GLY A 69 -15.27 -17.40 -0.77
N VAL A 70 -15.34 -16.09 -0.74
CA VAL A 70 -15.81 -15.28 -1.88
C VAL A 70 -14.63 -14.46 -2.41
N SER A 71 -14.36 -14.56 -3.72
CA SER A 71 -13.37 -13.68 -4.37
C SER A 71 -13.82 -12.23 -4.26
N PRO A 72 -13.00 -11.30 -3.74
CA PRO A 72 -13.38 -9.91 -3.68
C PRO A 72 -13.57 -9.39 -5.10
N LYS A 73 -14.68 -8.73 -5.29
CA LYS A 73 -14.96 -8.09 -6.57
C LYS A 73 -14.13 -6.82 -6.68
N ARG A 74 -13.22 -6.78 -7.64
CA ARG A 74 -12.55 -5.54 -8.00
C ARG A 74 -13.60 -4.54 -8.52
N THR A 75 -13.71 -3.40 -7.86
CA THR A 75 -14.66 -2.34 -8.20
C THR A 75 -14.08 -1.30 -9.14
N GLY A 76 -12.75 -1.23 -9.21
CA GLY A 76 -12.04 -0.29 -10.07
C GLY A 76 -10.55 -0.54 -10.11
N GLN A 77 -9.87 0.24 -10.92
CA GLN A 77 -8.41 0.31 -10.98
C GLN A 77 -7.97 1.74 -11.30
N LEU A 78 -6.83 2.13 -10.75
CA LEU A 78 -6.15 3.38 -11.09
C LEU A 78 -4.91 3.04 -11.89
N ALA A 79 -4.74 3.64 -13.05
CA ALA A 79 -3.48 3.58 -13.77
C ALA A 79 -2.41 4.32 -12.96
N TYR A 80 -1.21 3.74 -12.85
CA TYR A 80 -0.10 4.37 -12.16
C TYR A 80 1.15 4.37 -13.07
N LYS A 81 1.92 5.45 -13.04
CA LYS A 81 3.05 5.64 -13.96
C LYS A 81 4.17 4.61 -13.75
N ASN A 82 4.46 4.28 -12.49
CA ASN A 82 5.55 3.41 -12.07
C ASN A 82 5.01 2.07 -11.54
N VAL A 83 5.88 1.12 -11.21
CA VAL A 83 5.47 -0.08 -10.46
C VAL A 83 5.33 0.29 -8.99
N PRO A 84 4.10 0.30 -8.43
CA PRO A 84 3.89 0.66 -7.04
C PRO A 84 4.31 -0.50 -6.12
N TYR A 85 5.06 -0.18 -5.05
CA TYR A 85 5.53 -1.16 -4.07
C TYR A 85 4.69 -1.18 -2.80
N ASP A 86 4.32 -0.01 -2.29
CA ASP A 86 3.52 0.10 -1.10
C ASP A 86 2.63 1.34 -1.15
N LEU A 87 1.60 1.36 -0.31
CA LEU A 87 0.70 2.50 -0.20
C LEU A 87 0.11 2.59 1.21
N ASP A 88 -0.19 3.80 1.65
CA ASP A 88 -0.86 4.07 2.92
C ASP A 88 -1.66 5.38 2.82
N PHE A 89 -2.72 5.48 3.64
CA PHE A 89 -3.52 6.69 3.76
C PHE A 89 -3.13 7.49 5.01
N TYR A 90 -3.06 8.80 4.85
CA TYR A 90 -2.90 9.72 5.94
C TYR A 90 -3.74 10.98 5.70
N GLU A 91 -4.70 11.23 6.59
CA GLU A 91 -5.63 12.38 6.50
C GLU A 91 -6.33 12.48 5.14
N GLY A 92 -6.80 11.34 4.61
CA GLY A 92 -7.48 11.27 3.31
C GLY A 92 -6.56 11.42 2.09
N ARG A 93 -5.26 11.54 2.28
CA ARG A 93 -4.22 11.61 1.24
C ARG A 93 -3.62 10.21 1.03
N LEU A 94 -3.54 9.78 -0.22
CA LEU A 94 -2.91 8.51 -0.60
C LEU A 94 -1.43 8.73 -0.90
N PHE A 95 -0.56 8.03 -0.19
CA PHE A 95 0.86 7.98 -0.46
C PHE A 95 1.25 6.64 -1.09
N VAL A 96 2.19 6.66 -2.03
CA VAL A 96 2.65 5.48 -2.76
C VAL A 96 4.17 5.50 -2.88
N SER A 97 4.82 4.38 -2.53
CA SER A 97 6.21 4.13 -2.90
C SER A 97 6.26 3.33 -4.20
N SER A 98 7.25 3.58 -5.05
CA SER A 98 7.36 2.96 -6.37
C SER A 98 8.79 2.91 -6.88
N ASP A 99 9.01 2.14 -7.95
CA ASP A 99 10.20 2.31 -8.79
C ASP A 99 10.10 3.57 -9.65
N GLY A 100 11.14 3.86 -10.40
CA GLY A 100 11.16 4.99 -11.33
C GLY A 100 11.77 6.26 -10.75
N THR A 101 11.35 7.41 -11.28
CA THR A 101 11.88 8.72 -10.91
C THR A 101 11.14 9.36 -9.73
N GLU A 102 9.84 9.28 -9.73
CA GLU A 102 8.97 9.70 -8.64
C GLU A 102 8.74 8.53 -7.68
N LYS A 103 9.66 8.36 -6.73
CA LYS A 103 9.77 7.13 -5.93
C LYS A 103 8.86 7.09 -4.72
N PHE A 104 8.52 8.26 -4.18
CA PHE A 104 7.57 8.40 -3.08
C PHE A 104 6.67 9.60 -3.35
N CYS A 105 5.40 9.34 -3.56
CA CYS A 105 4.48 10.35 -4.07
C CYS A 105 3.18 10.41 -3.29
N GLU A 106 2.58 11.61 -3.27
CA GLU A 106 1.16 11.78 -3.02
C GLU A 106 0.40 11.60 -4.33
N VAL A 107 -0.65 10.79 -4.29
CA VAL A 107 -1.42 10.36 -5.45
C VAL A 107 -2.89 10.70 -5.25
N ASN A 108 -3.55 11.15 -6.31
CA ASN A 108 -4.99 11.33 -6.30
C ASN A 108 -5.69 9.95 -6.16
N PRO A 109 -6.43 9.69 -5.08
CA PRO A 109 -7.02 8.38 -4.83
C PRO A 109 -8.18 8.03 -5.80
N ARG A 110 -8.62 8.96 -6.63
CA ARG A 110 -9.68 8.73 -7.63
C ARG A 110 -9.15 8.50 -9.05
N THR A 111 -8.01 9.13 -9.39
CA THR A 111 -7.47 9.11 -10.77
C THR A 111 -6.16 8.34 -10.89
N GLY A 112 -5.40 8.18 -9.81
CA GLY A 112 -4.05 7.59 -9.83
C GLY A 112 -2.96 8.58 -10.26
N GLU A 113 -3.31 9.83 -10.53
CA GLU A 113 -2.34 10.86 -10.93
C GLU A 113 -1.43 11.25 -9.76
N ILE A 114 -0.14 11.40 -10.04
CA ILE A 114 0.81 11.92 -9.07
C ILE A 114 0.52 13.41 -8.86
N MET A 115 0.12 13.76 -7.64
CA MET A 115 -0.16 15.15 -7.23
C MET A 115 1.10 15.85 -6.77
N LYS A 116 1.97 15.12 -6.07
CA LYS A 116 3.21 15.67 -5.52
C LYS A 116 4.28 14.60 -5.38
N ASP A 117 5.48 14.92 -5.81
CA ASP A 117 6.68 14.10 -5.60
C ASP A 117 7.34 14.45 -4.27
N HIS A 118 7.56 13.44 -3.46
CA HIS A 118 8.27 13.50 -2.19
C HIS A 118 9.54 12.63 -2.19
N THR A 119 10.12 12.36 -3.35
CA THR A 119 11.39 11.60 -3.46
C THR A 119 12.52 12.24 -2.65
N THR A 120 12.48 13.56 -2.47
CA THR A 120 13.32 14.26 -1.49
C THR A 120 12.45 14.86 -0.41
N VAL A 121 12.66 14.45 0.84
CA VAL A 121 11.86 14.86 2.00
C VAL A 121 12.76 15.01 3.24
N GLY A 122 12.55 16.07 4.03
CA GLY A 122 13.36 16.34 5.24
C GLY A 122 14.87 16.40 4.97
N GLY A 123 15.28 16.85 3.78
CA GLY A 123 16.68 16.87 3.36
C GLY A 123 17.27 15.50 2.95
N ILE A 124 16.45 14.43 2.91
CA ILE A 124 16.85 13.08 2.53
C ILE A 124 16.32 12.81 1.10
N THR A 125 17.19 12.35 0.20
CA THR A 125 16.78 11.86 -1.13
C THR A 125 16.70 10.34 -1.11
N LEU A 126 15.49 9.82 -1.22
CA LEU A 126 15.20 8.38 -1.25
C LEU A 126 15.77 7.74 -2.53
N GLN A 127 16.47 6.63 -2.37
CA GLN A 127 17.12 5.94 -3.48
C GLN A 127 16.26 4.82 -4.07
N ALA A 128 15.71 3.96 -3.23
CA ALA A 128 14.79 2.90 -3.62
C ALA A 128 13.86 2.57 -2.44
N PRO A 129 12.89 3.45 -2.13
CA PRO A 129 11.94 3.23 -1.05
C PRO A 129 11.02 2.05 -1.41
N GLU A 130 10.85 1.11 -0.47
CA GLU A 130 10.06 -0.09 -0.71
C GLU A 130 8.82 -0.14 0.17
N LYS A 131 9.00 -0.21 1.48
CA LYS A 131 7.91 -0.33 2.46
C LYS A 131 7.83 0.88 3.35
N PHE A 132 6.62 1.28 3.68
CA PHE A 132 6.41 2.37 4.62
C PHE A 132 5.11 2.20 5.41
N CYS A 133 4.99 2.95 6.47
CA CYS A 133 3.74 3.19 7.17
C CYS A 133 3.75 4.58 7.79
N ILE A 134 2.56 5.16 7.93
CA ILE A 134 2.39 6.47 8.57
C ILE A 134 1.67 6.25 9.90
N ARG A 135 2.32 6.61 11.01
CA ARG A 135 1.75 6.46 12.35
C ARG A 135 2.09 7.66 13.21
N ARG A 136 1.10 8.19 13.92
CA ARG A 136 1.26 9.32 14.85
C ARG A 136 2.02 10.50 14.22
N HIS A 137 1.60 10.92 13.01
CA HIS A 137 2.21 12.01 12.25
C HIS A 137 3.69 11.79 11.86
N THR A 138 4.14 10.54 11.81
CA THR A 138 5.50 10.17 11.39
C THR A 138 5.42 9.13 10.29
N LEU A 139 6.10 9.41 9.19
CA LEU A 139 6.39 8.46 8.12
C LEU A 139 7.59 7.60 8.54
N PHE A 140 7.40 6.28 8.58
CA PHE A 140 8.49 5.32 8.68
C PHE A 140 8.64 4.66 7.32
N ILE A 141 9.81 4.80 6.70
CA ILE A 141 10.06 4.30 5.35
C ILE A 141 11.39 3.55 5.26
N THR A 142 11.36 2.38 4.63
CA THR A 142 12.57 1.64 4.28
C THR A 142 13.09 2.11 2.95
N ASP A 143 14.38 2.37 2.86
CA ASP A 143 15.06 2.79 1.63
C ASP A 143 16.27 1.92 1.37
N ARG A 144 16.30 1.26 0.22
CA ARG A 144 17.43 0.44 -0.17
C ARG A 144 18.49 1.33 -0.80
N VAL A 145 19.62 1.45 -0.11
CA VAL A 145 20.79 2.23 -0.53
C VAL A 145 21.93 1.30 -0.96
N LYS A 146 22.97 1.86 -1.56
CA LYS A 146 24.10 1.08 -2.14
C LYS A 146 24.70 0.05 -1.18
N ASN A 147 24.74 0.33 0.12
CA ASN A 147 25.42 -0.51 1.11
C ASN A 147 24.45 -1.17 2.11
N GLY A 148 23.16 -1.28 1.80
CA GLY A 148 22.19 -1.90 2.69
C GLY A 148 20.81 -1.26 2.62
N THR A 149 20.05 -1.38 3.70
CA THR A 149 18.73 -0.78 3.86
C THR A 149 18.75 0.18 5.03
N CYS A 150 18.29 1.40 4.81
CA CYS A 150 18.03 2.38 5.87
C CYS A 150 16.55 2.37 6.23
N VAL A 151 16.25 2.76 7.47
CA VAL A 151 14.90 3.10 7.91
C VAL A 151 14.90 4.55 8.34
N TYR A 152 14.06 5.36 7.72
CA TYR A 152 13.90 6.76 8.10
C TYR A 152 12.60 6.95 8.87
N ALA A 153 12.64 7.82 9.87
CA ALA A 153 11.46 8.34 10.57
C ALA A 153 11.37 9.84 10.30
N ILE A 154 10.39 10.23 9.50
CA ILE A 154 10.25 11.60 8.98
C ILE A 154 8.92 12.18 9.46
N PRO A 155 8.91 13.32 10.15
CA PRO A 155 7.66 13.99 10.50
C PRO A 155 6.82 14.32 9.26
N MET A 156 5.51 14.06 9.29
CA MET A 156 4.61 14.39 8.18
C MET A 156 4.56 15.90 7.86
N SER A 157 4.96 16.74 8.80
CA SER A 157 5.13 18.18 8.57
C SER A 157 6.20 18.54 7.55
N GLU A 158 7.17 17.63 7.32
CA GLU A 158 8.22 17.80 6.30
C GLU A 158 7.73 17.44 4.88
N LEU A 159 6.56 16.82 4.75
CA LEU A 159 5.90 16.47 3.49
C LEU A 159 4.96 17.59 2.98
N LYS A 160 5.34 18.83 3.18
CA LYS A 160 4.53 20.00 2.76
C LYS A 160 4.69 20.34 1.29
#